data_d8bf5c5ee32b142051232709606e59ee
#
_entry.id   d8bf5c5ee32b142051232709606e59ee
#
_cell.length_a   1.000
_cell.length_b   1.000
_cell.length_c   1.000
_cell.angle_alpha   90.00
_cell.angle_beta   90.00
_cell.angle_gamma   90.00
#
_symmetry.space_group_name_H-M   'P 1'
#
loop_
_entity.id
_entity.type
_entity.pdbx_description
1 polymer ?
#
loop_
_entity_poly.entity_id
_entity_poly.type
_entity_poly.pdbx_seq_one_letter_code
_entity_poly.pdbx_strand_id
1 'polypeptide(L)'
;MPNANVDILNAIRAKASPDYQNRIPEATKDNLKKVAMTITEYEPSKNEFLHSLMNRIALVVLRKKLFNNPLRNFKKGTLAYGTDIEEIFVNIAKAHTFNPERDEDLQFKRELADVQTRFHRFNRADFYKVTISENQLTNAFLNEYGMRDLIGTLTDSLYNGDNQDEYLIMKNLLTKHIDSTDTYNVHVDSVTNKETAENLLVEVRSMAGTLPFYASKYNPAGVTTFTKKEEMILFVTPRTKALMDVKALAAAFHLDKADVEFSIVEVDNFGDSEKAKSTVAVLTDSDFFVVYDKMQKFTEAYNAQGLYWNYFFHHWETISSSQFSNFVRFTTDVVAKDSVTSVTLSPEQIENAEKGLSYDITAKVVKTGNASEAVAWEVNSTLSTVQDGVLYINKEETMETLTVTAKSIANPTVSATCTITIKQ
;
A
#
# COMPACT_ATOMS: atom_id res chain seq x y z
N MET A 1 42.33 -25.45 2.60
CA MET A 1 41.18 -24.59 2.29
C MET A 1 41.70 -23.25 1.77
N PRO A 2 41.10 -22.62 0.77
CA PRO A 2 41.51 -21.28 0.35
C PRO A 2 41.38 -20.34 1.54
N ASN A 3 42.37 -19.51 1.78
CA ASN A 3 42.37 -18.53 2.87
C ASN A 3 41.49 -17.34 2.41
N ALA A 4 40.32 -17.14 3.03
CA ALA A 4 39.36 -16.11 2.64
C ALA A 4 39.96 -14.69 2.62
N ASN A 5 40.90 -14.39 3.50
CA ASN A 5 41.59 -13.09 3.51
C ASN A 5 42.49 -12.89 2.27
N VAL A 6 43.22 -13.93 1.84
CA VAL A 6 44.03 -13.91 0.64
C VAL A 6 43.18 -13.60 -0.60
N ASP A 7 42.06 -14.28 -0.75
CA ASP A 7 41.15 -14.11 -1.88
C ASP A 7 40.52 -12.70 -1.91
N ILE A 8 40.17 -12.16 -0.73
CA ILE A 8 39.62 -10.81 -0.62
C ILE A 8 40.68 -9.75 -0.99
N LEU A 9 41.90 -9.86 -0.42
CA LEU A 9 42.98 -8.91 -0.67
C LEU A 9 43.37 -8.89 -2.14
N ASN A 10 43.54 -10.04 -2.77
CA ASN A 10 43.90 -10.16 -4.18
C ASN A 10 42.80 -9.66 -5.12
N ALA A 11 41.53 -9.91 -4.77
CA ALA A 11 40.42 -9.38 -5.56
C ALA A 11 40.25 -7.86 -5.43
N ILE A 12 40.60 -7.24 -4.29
CA ILE A 12 40.68 -5.80 -4.14
C ILE A 12 41.85 -5.27 -4.94
N ARG A 13 43.07 -5.85 -4.79
CA ARG A 13 44.26 -5.47 -5.52
C ARG A 13 44.02 -5.48 -7.05
N ALA A 14 43.38 -6.50 -7.58
CA ALA A 14 43.11 -6.64 -9.02
C ALA A 14 42.26 -5.50 -9.62
N LYS A 15 41.47 -4.81 -8.77
CA LYS A 15 40.58 -3.69 -9.19
C LYS A 15 41.12 -2.31 -8.75
N ALA A 16 42.19 -2.28 -7.99
CA ALA A 16 42.82 -1.06 -7.47
C ALA A 16 43.66 -0.35 -8.52
N SER A 17 44.03 0.90 -8.23
CA SER A 17 44.89 1.71 -9.10
C SER A 17 46.25 1.07 -9.39
N PRO A 18 46.91 1.42 -10.48
CA PRO A 18 48.30 0.96 -10.77
C PRO A 18 49.28 1.26 -9.64
N ASP A 19 49.13 2.39 -8.97
CA ASP A 19 50.01 2.77 -7.84
C ASP A 19 49.81 1.85 -6.64
N TYR A 20 48.56 1.47 -6.34
CA TYR A 20 48.23 0.48 -5.32
C TYR A 20 48.83 -0.89 -5.68
N GLN A 21 48.64 -1.35 -6.91
CA GLN A 21 49.14 -2.63 -7.39
C GLN A 21 50.67 -2.74 -7.34
N ASN A 22 51.36 -1.65 -7.66
CA ASN A 22 52.82 -1.61 -7.60
C ASN A 22 53.38 -1.60 -6.18
N ARG A 23 52.65 -1.00 -5.24
CA ARG A 23 53.08 -0.85 -3.84
C ARG A 23 52.71 -2.07 -3.00
N ILE A 24 51.50 -2.62 -3.23
CA ILE A 24 50.97 -3.74 -2.44
C ILE A 24 51.23 -5.06 -3.19
N PRO A 25 52.06 -5.95 -2.67
CA PRO A 25 52.32 -7.24 -3.31
C PRO A 25 51.09 -8.14 -3.27
N GLU A 26 51.09 -9.15 -4.14
CA GLU A 26 50.05 -10.18 -4.12
C GLU A 26 50.03 -10.91 -2.77
N ALA A 27 48.85 -11.05 -2.17
CA ALA A 27 48.69 -11.69 -0.88
C ALA A 27 48.80 -13.21 -1.01
N THR A 28 49.59 -13.80 -0.11
CA THR A 28 49.70 -15.26 0.09
C THR A 28 49.52 -15.57 1.56
N LYS A 29 49.40 -16.84 1.94
CA LYS A 29 49.28 -17.22 3.34
C LYS A 29 50.47 -16.79 4.19
N ASP A 30 51.66 -16.79 3.60
CA ASP A 30 52.92 -16.52 4.31
C ASP A 30 53.21 -15.01 4.45
N ASN A 31 52.68 -14.18 3.56
CA ASN A 31 53.01 -12.76 3.55
C ASN A 31 51.85 -11.86 4.04
N LEU A 32 50.71 -12.40 4.48
CA LEU A 32 49.50 -11.69 4.91
C LEU A 32 49.83 -10.54 5.87
N LYS A 33 50.68 -10.78 6.88
CA LYS A 33 51.08 -9.77 7.85
C LYS A 33 51.83 -8.61 7.20
N LYS A 34 52.72 -8.90 6.26
CA LYS A 34 53.49 -7.88 5.52
C LYS A 34 52.59 -7.06 4.61
N VAL A 35 51.69 -7.70 3.90
CA VAL A 35 50.69 -7.04 3.06
C VAL A 35 49.78 -6.11 3.89
N ALA A 36 49.29 -6.58 5.04
CA ALA A 36 48.49 -5.77 5.95
C ALA A 36 49.21 -4.55 6.47
N MET A 37 50.46 -4.70 6.89
CA MET A 37 51.34 -3.57 7.33
C MET A 37 51.53 -2.56 6.20
N THR A 38 51.85 -3.03 4.99
CA THR A 38 52.07 -2.15 3.85
C THR A 38 50.80 -1.37 3.46
N ILE A 39 49.63 -1.94 3.62
CA ILE A 39 48.35 -1.26 3.39
C ILE A 39 48.08 -0.21 4.48
N THR A 40 48.35 -0.56 5.76
CA THR A 40 48.01 0.30 6.91
C THR A 40 49.02 1.45 7.14
N GLU A 41 50.28 1.28 6.75
CA GLU A 41 51.36 2.27 6.91
C GLU A 41 51.24 3.47 5.96
N TYR A 42 50.56 3.33 4.82
CA TYR A 42 50.44 4.39 3.83
C TYR A 42 48.95 4.77 3.62
N GLU A 43 48.62 6.00 4.05
CA GLU A 43 47.25 6.51 4.05
C GLU A 43 46.50 6.39 2.71
N PRO A 44 47.10 6.79 1.55
CA PRO A 44 46.41 6.64 0.27
C PRO A 44 46.06 5.18 -0.07
N SER A 45 46.97 4.25 0.17
CA SER A 45 46.70 2.80 -0.04
C SER A 45 45.66 2.26 0.91
N LYS A 46 45.63 2.74 2.17
CA LYS A 46 44.63 2.40 3.16
C LYS A 46 43.24 2.90 2.75
N ASN A 47 43.13 4.15 2.30
CA ASN A 47 41.87 4.72 1.84
C ASN A 47 41.34 4.03 0.57
N GLU A 48 42.23 3.75 -0.40
CA GLU A 48 41.84 3.02 -1.61
C GLU A 48 41.39 1.58 -1.31
N PHE A 49 42.09 0.91 -0.38
CA PHE A 49 41.68 -0.40 0.11
C PHE A 49 40.26 -0.37 0.72
N LEU A 50 39.99 0.59 1.60
CA LEU A 50 38.71 0.72 2.26
C LEU A 50 37.58 1.05 1.28
N HIS A 51 37.82 1.94 0.34
CA HIS A 51 36.86 2.25 -0.74
C HIS A 51 36.52 0.99 -1.57
N SER A 52 37.57 0.24 -1.97
CA SER A 52 37.40 -1.02 -2.72
C SER A 52 36.71 -2.10 -1.89
N LEU A 53 36.93 -2.14 -0.57
CA LEU A 53 36.27 -3.02 0.36
C LEU A 53 34.77 -2.71 0.45
N MET A 54 34.40 -1.43 0.52
CA MET A 54 32.98 -1.01 0.54
C MET A 54 32.27 -1.39 -0.74
N ASN A 55 32.87 -1.19 -1.90
CA ASN A 55 32.29 -1.64 -3.18
C ASN A 55 32.11 -3.17 -3.22
N ARG A 56 32.99 -3.92 -2.56
CA ARG A 56 32.86 -5.38 -2.44
C ARG A 56 31.77 -5.78 -1.46
N ILE A 57 31.59 -5.04 -0.37
CA ILE A 57 30.48 -5.25 0.59
C ILE A 57 29.14 -5.12 -0.15
N ALA A 58 28.96 -4.10 -0.95
CA ALA A 58 27.76 -3.92 -1.77
C ALA A 58 27.46 -5.12 -2.69
N LEU A 59 28.51 -5.77 -3.24
CA LEU A 59 28.38 -6.97 -4.07
C LEU A 59 28.10 -8.24 -3.26
N VAL A 60 28.58 -8.33 -2.02
CA VAL A 60 28.41 -9.51 -1.15
C VAL A 60 27.02 -9.57 -0.55
N VAL A 61 26.38 -8.44 -0.32
CA VAL A 61 25.00 -8.34 0.18
C VAL A 61 24.01 -9.12 -0.68
N LEU A 62 24.21 -9.17 -1.98
CA LEU A 62 23.37 -9.95 -2.91
C LEU A 62 23.39 -11.47 -2.65
N ARG A 63 24.28 -11.98 -1.79
CA ARG A 63 24.51 -13.41 -1.53
C ARG A 63 24.30 -13.86 -0.09
N LYS A 64 24.10 -12.95 0.88
CA LYS A 64 23.89 -13.29 2.29
C LYS A 64 22.42 -13.38 2.64
N LYS A 65 22.11 -14.20 3.64
CA LYS A 65 20.77 -14.23 4.29
C LYS A 65 20.63 -12.98 5.15
N LEU A 66 20.09 -11.93 4.53
CA LEU A 66 19.64 -10.73 5.23
C LEU A 66 18.20 -10.94 5.73
N PHE A 67 17.77 -10.12 6.69
CA PHE A 67 16.36 -10.06 7.04
C PHE A 67 15.58 -9.79 5.76
N ASN A 68 14.70 -10.72 5.43
CA ASN A 68 13.86 -10.60 4.25
C ASN A 68 12.56 -9.90 4.65
N ASN A 69 12.42 -8.63 4.28
CA ASN A 69 11.18 -7.90 4.44
C ASN A 69 10.08 -8.58 3.61
N PRO A 70 9.05 -9.19 4.25
CA PRO A 70 7.98 -9.89 3.53
C PRO A 70 7.14 -8.94 2.64
N LEU A 71 7.18 -7.63 2.90
CA LEU A 71 6.48 -6.61 2.13
C LEU A 71 7.30 -6.06 0.95
N ARG A 72 8.56 -6.45 0.82
CA ARG A 72 9.47 -5.94 -0.21
C ARG A 72 8.98 -6.20 -1.64
N ASN A 73 8.25 -7.29 -1.87
CA ASN A 73 7.71 -7.63 -3.19
C ASN A 73 6.68 -6.61 -3.71
N PHE A 74 6.15 -5.75 -2.83
CA PHE A 74 5.22 -4.68 -3.21
C PHE A 74 5.90 -3.38 -3.61
N LYS A 75 7.23 -3.32 -3.59
CA LYS A 75 7.98 -2.17 -4.15
C LYS A 75 7.84 -2.15 -5.66
N LYS A 76 7.44 -0.99 -6.19
CA LYS A 76 7.12 -0.81 -7.62
C LYS A 76 8.34 -0.43 -8.48
N GLY A 77 9.51 -0.19 -7.87
CA GLY A 77 10.76 0.08 -8.59
C GLY A 77 11.48 1.35 -8.12
N THR A 78 12.26 1.95 -9.02
CA THR A 78 13.09 3.14 -8.73
C THR A 78 12.62 4.33 -9.55
N LEU A 79 12.51 5.49 -8.91
CA LEU A 79 12.16 6.77 -9.54
C LEU A 79 13.31 7.77 -9.42
N ALA A 80 13.40 8.68 -10.38
CA ALA A 80 14.36 9.78 -10.32
C ALA A 80 14.09 10.70 -9.11
N TYR A 81 15.17 11.22 -8.53
CA TYR A 81 15.06 12.19 -7.44
C TYR A 81 14.30 13.45 -7.90
N GLY A 82 13.41 13.93 -7.04
CA GLY A 82 12.58 15.11 -7.32
C GLY A 82 11.27 14.84 -8.07
N THR A 83 10.98 13.59 -8.48
CA THR A 83 9.68 13.24 -9.06
C THR A 83 8.67 12.88 -7.97
N ASP A 84 7.49 13.50 -8.00
CA ASP A 84 6.33 13.07 -7.22
C ASP A 84 5.52 12.04 -8.04
N ILE A 85 4.78 11.20 -7.34
CA ILE A 85 3.89 10.21 -7.97
C ILE A 85 2.48 10.78 -7.92
N GLU A 86 1.85 10.87 -9.07
CA GLU A 86 0.45 11.24 -9.19
C GLU A 86 -0.39 9.98 -9.43
N GLU A 87 -1.32 9.73 -8.54
CA GLU A 87 -2.31 8.66 -8.66
C GLU A 87 -3.64 9.29 -9.05
N ILE A 88 -4.15 8.94 -10.22
CA ILE A 88 -5.39 9.51 -10.79
C ILE A 88 -6.43 8.40 -10.87
N PHE A 89 -7.62 8.67 -10.37
CA PHE A 89 -8.77 7.80 -10.50
C PHE A 89 -9.89 8.53 -11.20
N VAL A 90 -10.53 7.88 -12.17
CA VAL A 90 -11.69 8.40 -12.90
C VAL A 90 -12.90 7.51 -12.62
N ASN A 91 -13.93 8.05 -11.98
CA ASN A 91 -15.16 7.31 -11.72
C ASN A 91 -15.88 6.95 -13.04
N ILE A 92 -16.67 5.88 -13.00
CA ILE A 92 -17.44 5.42 -14.16
C ILE A 92 -18.47 6.47 -14.56
N ALA A 93 -18.64 6.63 -15.89
CA ALA A 93 -19.67 7.53 -16.43
C ALA A 93 -21.08 7.01 -16.11
N LYS A 94 -22.00 7.93 -15.84
CA LYS A 94 -23.40 7.61 -15.61
C LYS A 94 -24.14 7.44 -16.94
N ALA A 95 -25.08 6.49 -16.96
CA ALA A 95 -25.98 6.32 -18.10
C ALA A 95 -27.10 7.35 -18.05
N HIS A 96 -27.46 7.90 -19.19
CA HIS A 96 -28.63 8.76 -19.37
C HIS A 96 -29.72 8.01 -20.11
N THR A 97 -30.97 8.19 -19.67
CA THR A 97 -32.10 7.63 -20.39
C THR A 97 -32.34 8.41 -21.67
N PHE A 98 -32.33 7.71 -22.79
CA PHE A 98 -32.67 8.31 -24.09
C PHE A 98 -34.12 8.81 -24.08
N ASN A 99 -34.30 10.09 -24.31
CA ASN A 99 -35.59 10.72 -24.45
C ASN A 99 -35.52 11.81 -25.55
N PRO A 100 -36.12 11.57 -26.74
CA PRO A 100 -35.99 12.45 -27.88
C PRO A 100 -36.53 13.88 -27.59
N GLU A 101 -37.48 14.03 -26.69
CA GLU A 101 -38.05 15.36 -26.33
C GLU A 101 -37.10 16.16 -25.41
N ARG A 102 -36.14 15.52 -24.77
CA ARG A 102 -35.14 16.17 -23.87
C ARG A 102 -33.76 16.36 -24.52
N ASP A 103 -33.51 15.68 -25.64
CA ASP A 103 -32.18 15.69 -26.25
C ASP A 103 -31.72 17.07 -26.70
N GLU A 104 -32.64 17.96 -27.10
CA GLU A 104 -32.33 19.34 -27.49
C GLU A 104 -31.76 20.14 -26.30
N ASP A 105 -32.26 19.94 -25.06
CA ASP A 105 -31.79 20.62 -23.86
C ASP A 105 -30.50 20.01 -23.30
N LEU A 106 -30.29 18.70 -23.49
CA LEU A 106 -29.14 17.98 -22.94
C LEU A 106 -27.91 17.98 -23.85
N GLN A 107 -28.07 18.19 -25.16
CA GLN A 107 -27.02 18.13 -26.17
C GLN A 107 -25.80 19.04 -25.85
N PHE A 108 -26.04 20.18 -25.22
CA PHE A 108 -24.99 21.16 -24.88
C PHE A 108 -24.64 21.20 -23.37
N LYS A 109 -25.30 20.38 -22.55
CA LYS A 109 -24.98 20.28 -21.11
C LYS A 109 -23.62 19.67 -20.95
N ARG A 110 -22.70 20.37 -20.30
CA ARG A 110 -21.36 19.83 -19.97
C ARG A 110 -21.47 18.90 -18.80
N GLU A 111 -20.95 17.69 -18.99
CA GLU A 111 -20.77 16.74 -17.94
C GLU A 111 -19.28 16.40 -17.82
N LEU A 112 -18.67 16.86 -16.71
CA LEU A 112 -17.26 16.65 -16.48
C LEU A 112 -17.06 15.27 -15.84
N ALA A 113 -16.01 14.56 -16.27
CA ALA A 113 -15.63 13.33 -15.61
C ALA A 113 -15.30 13.60 -14.12
N ASP A 114 -15.80 12.73 -13.25
CA ASP A 114 -15.46 12.76 -11.83
C ASP A 114 -14.06 12.16 -11.64
N VAL A 115 -13.08 13.03 -11.48
CA VAL A 115 -11.66 12.68 -11.37
C VAL A 115 -11.16 13.01 -9.98
N GLN A 116 -10.57 12.03 -9.32
CA GLN A 116 -9.87 12.23 -8.06
C GLN A 116 -8.37 12.01 -8.26
N THR A 117 -7.55 12.89 -7.69
CA THR A 117 -6.11 12.84 -7.79
C THR A 117 -5.48 12.82 -6.38
N ARG A 118 -4.47 11.99 -6.20
CA ARG A 118 -3.63 11.93 -5.00
C ARG A 118 -2.17 12.05 -5.38
N PHE A 119 -1.39 12.75 -4.55
CA PHE A 119 0.05 12.92 -4.74
C PHE A 119 0.80 12.19 -3.63
N HIS A 120 1.72 11.30 -4.03
CA HIS A 120 2.63 10.63 -3.14
C HIS A 120 4.01 11.27 -3.25
N ARG A 121 4.40 11.99 -2.20
CA ARG A 121 5.64 12.73 -2.15
C ARG A 121 6.73 11.96 -1.43
N PHE A 122 7.97 12.32 -1.74
CA PHE A 122 9.14 11.84 -1.04
C PHE A 122 9.02 12.09 0.47
N ASN A 123 9.17 11.04 1.28
CA ASN A 123 8.93 11.09 2.72
C ASN A 123 9.90 10.30 3.59
N ARG A 124 10.82 9.52 3.00
CA ARG A 124 11.87 8.82 3.74
C ARG A 124 13.23 9.16 3.19
N ALA A 125 14.11 9.72 4.04
CA ALA A 125 15.50 10.06 3.73
C ALA A 125 16.41 9.64 4.89
N ASP A 126 16.63 8.32 5.02
CA ASP A 126 17.38 7.75 6.12
C ASP A 126 18.83 7.47 5.73
N PHE A 127 19.68 7.41 6.73
CA PHE A 127 21.01 6.84 6.61
C PHE A 127 21.34 5.96 7.83
N TYR A 128 22.07 4.90 7.58
CA TYR A 128 22.57 3.98 8.58
C TYR A 128 24.07 4.13 8.68
N LYS A 129 24.59 4.17 9.90
CA LYS A 129 26.01 4.44 10.17
C LYS A 129 26.65 3.31 10.96
N VAL A 130 27.83 2.88 10.50
CA VAL A 130 28.71 1.98 11.25
C VAL A 130 30.12 2.57 11.28
N THR A 131 30.77 2.47 12.42
CA THR A 131 32.14 2.95 12.62
C THR A 131 33.11 1.78 12.72
N ILE A 132 34.25 1.89 12.05
CA ILE A 132 35.35 0.93 12.12
C ILE A 132 36.59 1.66 12.60
N SER A 133 37.17 1.21 13.71
CA SER A 133 38.46 1.72 14.19
C SER A 133 39.66 1.08 13.45
N GLU A 134 40.79 1.77 13.41
CA GLU A 134 42.03 1.23 12.86
C GLU A 134 42.41 -0.09 13.51
N ASN A 135 42.23 -0.22 14.84
CA ASN A 135 42.55 -1.44 15.57
C ASN A 135 41.67 -2.63 15.09
N GLN A 136 40.40 -2.40 14.83
CA GLN A 136 39.50 -3.45 14.29
C GLN A 136 39.95 -3.88 12.90
N LEU A 137 40.31 -2.91 12.04
CA LEU A 137 40.81 -3.21 10.71
C LEU A 137 42.12 -4.00 10.77
N THR A 138 43.07 -3.58 11.59
CA THR A 138 44.35 -4.27 11.79
C THR A 138 44.13 -5.70 12.32
N ASN A 139 43.26 -5.87 13.29
CA ASN A 139 42.93 -7.19 13.84
C ASN A 139 42.25 -8.09 12.79
N ALA A 140 41.44 -7.52 11.92
CA ALA A 140 40.79 -8.26 10.82
C ALA A 140 41.83 -8.82 9.82
N PHE A 141 42.93 -8.12 9.59
CA PHE A 141 44.03 -8.64 8.77
C PHE A 141 44.81 -9.78 9.45
N LEU A 142 44.93 -9.73 10.77
CA LEU A 142 45.72 -10.70 11.53
C LEU A 142 45.00 -12.04 11.73
N ASN A 143 43.68 -12.07 11.70
CA ASN A 143 42.89 -13.27 11.90
C ASN A 143 42.52 -13.91 10.56
N GLU A 144 42.52 -15.25 10.50
CA GLU A 144 42.26 -16.01 9.26
C GLU A 144 40.90 -15.67 8.60
N TYR A 145 39.88 -15.37 9.39
CA TYR A 145 38.53 -15.03 8.95
C TYR A 145 38.14 -13.58 9.24
N GLY A 146 39.05 -12.79 9.82
CA GLY A 146 38.72 -11.48 10.36
C GLY A 146 38.17 -10.49 9.36
N MET A 147 38.67 -10.47 8.12
CA MET A 147 38.12 -9.62 7.05
C MET A 147 36.72 -10.04 6.64
N ARG A 148 36.44 -11.34 6.60
CA ARG A 148 35.10 -11.86 6.31
C ARG A 148 34.10 -11.48 7.41
N ASP A 149 34.52 -11.60 8.67
CA ASP A 149 33.70 -11.28 9.83
C ASP A 149 33.44 -9.77 9.91
N LEU A 150 34.45 -8.94 9.62
CA LEU A 150 34.30 -7.49 9.52
C LEU A 150 33.28 -7.09 8.44
N ILE A 151 33.43 -7.63 7.22
CA ILE A 151 32.48 -7.41 6.11
C ILE A 151 31.08 -7.88 6.51
N GLY A 152 31.00 -9.04 7.19
CA GLY A 152 29.75 -9.60 7.71
C GLY A 152 29.05 -8.67 8.67
N THR A 153 29.77 -8.18 9.66
CA THR A 153 29.23 -7.27 10.68
C THR A 153 28.72 -5.97 10.09
N LEU A 154 29.48 -5.37 9.15
CA LEU A 154 29.05 -4.16 8.43
C LEU A 154 27.77 -4.38 7.64
N THR A 155 27.74 -5.48 6.87
CA THR A 155 26.59 -5.84 6.06
C THR A 155 25.36 -6.05 6.93
N ASP A 156 25.49 -6.88 7.97
CA ASP A 156 24.38 -7.24 8.84
C ASP A 156 23.81 -6.01 9.58
N SER A 157 24.69 -5.10 9.99
CA SER A 157 24.28 -3.87 10.69
C SER A 157 23.55 -2.88 9.80
N LEU A 158 24.13 -2.55 8.62
CA LEU A 158 23.57 -1.51 7.75
C LEU A 158 22.31 -1.94 7.04
N TYR A 159 22.31 -3.14 6.45
CA TYR A 159 21.18 -3.59 5.64
C TYR A 159 20.05 -4.20 6.45
N ASN A 160 20.34 -4.90 7.55
CA ASN A 160 19.28 -5.40 8.41
C ASN A 160 18.55 -4.26 9.10
N GLY A 161 19.27 -3.18 9.48
CA GLY A 161 18.65 -1.96 9.99
C GLY A 161 17.69 -1.37 8.99
N ASP A 162 18.13 -1.16 7.76
CA ASP A 162 17.30 -0.60 6.68
C ASP A 162 16.08 -1.48 6.35
N ASN A 163 16.29 -2.79 6.14
CA ASN A 163 15.21 -3.72 5.84
C ASN A 163 14.17 -3.82 6.97
N GLN A 164 14.64 -3.74 8.23
CA GLN A 164 13.75 -3.75 9.39
C GLN A 164 12.90 -2.49 9.45
N ASP A 165 13.51 -1.32 9.26
CA ASP A 165 12.81 -0.04 9.29
C ASP A 165 11.84 0.08 8.11
N GLU A 166 12.24 -0.34 6.90
CA GLU A 166 11.35 -0.41 5.74
C GLU A 166 10.11 -1.27 6.04
N TYR A 167 10.32 -2.47 6.61
CA TYR A 167 9.22 -3.34 7.02
C TYR A 167 8.28 -2.67 8.01
N LEU A 168 8.82 -2.03 9.06
CA LEU A 168 8.02 -1.36 10.09
C LEU A 168 7.23 -0.19 9.53
N ILE A 169 7.82 0.60 8.62
CA ILE A 169 7.13 1.74 7.98
C ILE A 169 6.02 1.22 7.06
N MET A 170 6.28 0.20 6.23
CA MET A 170 5.26 -0.39 5.36
C MET A 170 4.13 -1.02 6.19
N LYS A 171 4.45 -1.75 7.26
CA LYS A 171 3.45 -2.29 8.19
C LYS A 171 2.60 -1.18 8.82
N ASN A 172 3.21 -0.04 9.17
CA ASN A 172 2.47 1.10 9.73
C ASN A 172 1.46 1.70 8.73
N LEU A 173 1.65 1.55 7.42
CA LEU A 173 0.63 1.92 6.43
C LEU A 173 -0.63 1.07 6.57
N LEU A 174 -0.48 -0.25 6.80
CA LEU A 174 -1.63 -1.13 7.11
C LEU A 174 -2.32 -0.68 8.40
N THR A 175 -1.55 -0.42 9.47
CA THR A 175 -2.08 0.04 10.75
C THR A 175 -2.87 1.34 10.60
N LYS A 176 -2.37 2.32 9.83
CA LYS A 176 -3.06 3.58 9.57
C LYS A 176 -4.40 3.39 8.87
N HIS A 177 -4.47 2.48 7.90
CA HIS A 177 -5.75 2.15 7.26
C HIS A 177 -6.70 1.42 8.22
N ILE A 178 -6.20 0.49 9.03
CA ILE A 178 -6.97 -0.21 10.07
C ILE A 178 -7.58 0.79 11.07
N ASP A 179 -6.84 1.82 11.44
CA ASP A 179 -7.27 2.85 12.40
C ASP A 179 -8.23 3.88 11.80
N SER A 180 -8.29 3.97 10.47
CA SER A 180 -9.21 4.88 9.78
C SER A 180 -10.67 4.59 10.12
N THR A 181 -11.50 5.65 10.09
CA THR A 181 -12.95 5.54 10.23
C THR A 181 -13.63 5.00 8.98
N ASP A 182 -12.96 5.16 7.82
CA ASP A 182 -13.50 4.84 6.51
C ASP A 182 -13.16 3.41 6.05
N THR A 183 -12.56 2.62 6.95
CA THR A 183 -12.22 1.22 6.69
C THR A 183 -13.44 0.33 6.74
N TYR A 184 -13.63 -0.49 5.69
CA TYR A 184 -14.67 -1.50 5.68
C TYR A 184 -14.34 -2.66 6.63
N ASN A 185 -15.20 -2.91 7.62
CA ASN A 185 -14.99 -3.92 8.65
C ASN A 185 -15.94 -5.10 8.48
N VAL A 186 -15.41 -6.30 8.62
CA VAL A 186 -16.18 -7.57 8.67
C VAL A 186 -15.95 -8.19 10.04
N HIS A 187 -17.02 -8.46 10.78
CA HIS A 187 -16.92 -9.14 12.06
C HIS A 187 -16.59 -10.63 11.87
N VAL A 188 -15.62 -11.13 12.62
CA VAL A 188 -15.22 -12.52 12.67
C VAL A 188 -14.88 -12.94 14.09
N ASP A 189 -15.04 -14.22 14.42
CA ASP A 189 -14.62 -14.74 15.71
C ASP A 189 -13.09 -14.74 15.84
N SER A 190 -12.60 -14.69 17.08
CA SER A 190 -11.18 -14.84 17.36
C SER A 190 -10.66 -16.21 16.91
N VAL A 191 -9.61 -16.22 16.09
CA VAL A 191 -9.05 -17.45 15.52
C VAL A 191 -8.21 -18.17 16.58
N THR A 192 -8.80 -19.13 17.25
CA THR A 192 -8.17 -19.93 18.34
C THR A 192 -8.00 -21.39 17.96
N ASN A 193 -8.82 -21.91 17.09
CA ASN A 193 -8.82 -23.31 16.65
C ASN A 193 -9.13 -23.42 15.14
N LYS A 194 -9.20 -24.66 14.62
CA LYS A 194 -9.43 -24.92 13.20
C LYS A 194 -10.83 -24.46 12.75
N GLU A 195 -11.85 -24.65 13.57
CA GLU A 195 -13.23 -24.27 13.26
C GLU A 195 -13.36 -22.75 13.06
N THR A 196 -12.81 -21.95 13.98
CA THR A 196 -12.79 -20.49 13.85
C THR A 196 -11.95 -20.01 12.68
N ALA A 197 -10.91 -20.75 12.29
CA ALA A 197 -10.13 -20.47 11.08
C ALA A 197 -10.91 -20.79 9.79
N GLU A 198 -11.73 -21.84 9.79
CA GLU A 198 -12.64 -22.19 8.68
C GLU A 198 -13.74 -21.13 8.52
N ASN A 199 -14.30 -20.61 9.63
CA ASN A 199 -15.26 -19.52 9.60
C ASN A 199 -14.66 -18.24 9.01
N LEU A 200 -13.44 -17.85 9.44
CA LEU A 200 -12.72 -16.74 8.82
C LEU A 200 -12.53 -16.96 7.32
N LEU A 201 -12.20 -18.18 6.91
CA LEU A 201 -12.01 -18.54 5.51
C LEU A 201 -13.29 -18.36 4.67
N VAL A 202 -14.45 -18.67 5.24
CA VAL A 202 -15.76 -18.46 4.60
C VAL A 202 -15.97 -16.96 4.34
N GLU A 203 -15.71 -16.11 5.34
CA GLU A 203 -15.84 -14.66 5.20
C GLU A 203 -14.85 -14.08 4.18
N VAL A 204 -13.59 -14.54 4.20
CA VAL A 204 -12.59 -14.13 3.19
C VAL A 204 -13.02 -14.52 1.79
N ARG A 205 -13.57 -15.74 1.59
CA ARG A 205 -14.09 -16.19 0.29
C ARG A 205 -15.28 -15.37 -0.17
N SER A 206 -16.18 -15.04 0.74
CA SER A 206 -17.34 -14.19 0.46
C SER A 206 -16.88 -12.83 -0.05
N MET A 207 -15.90 -12.21 0.63
CA MET A 207 -15.34 -10.93 0.22
C MET A 207 -14.56 -11.02 -1.10
N ALA A 208 -13.73 -12.07 -1.28
CA ALA A 208 -13.01 -12.30 -2.53
C ALA A 208 -13.96 -12.56 -3.73
N GLY A 209 -15.18 -13.05 -3.48
CA GLY A 209 -16.23 -13.15 -4.48
C GLY A 209 -16.97 -11.84 -4.76
N THR A 210 -16.95 -10.91 -3.80
CA THR A 210 -17.69 -9.63 -3.88
C THR A 210 -16.86 -8.49 -4.46
N LEU A 211 -15.57 -8.39 -4.13
CA LEU A 211 -14.68 -7.32 -4.58
C LEU A 211 -14.49 -7.19 -6.11
N PRO A 212 -14.68 -8.24 -6.95
CA PRO A 212 -14.69 -8.10 -8.40
C PRO A 212 -15.85 -7.29 -8.97
N PHE A 213 -16.87 -7.00 -8.19
CA PHE A 213 -18.00 -6.15 -8.60
C PHE A 213 -17.73 -4.70 -8.19
N TYR A 214 -18.14 -3.77 -9.06
CA TYR A 214 -18.00 -2.34 -8.78
C TYR A 214 -18.70 -1.92 -7.50
N ALA A 215 -17.96 -1.31 -6.60
CA ALA A 215 -18.49 -0.73 -5.36
C ALA A 215 -17.59 0.40 -4.86
N SER A 216 -18.19 1.35 -4.15
CA SER A 216 -17.46 2.51 -3.59
C SER A 216 -17.19 2.38 -2.08
N LYS A 217 -17.78 1.38 -1.41
CA LYS A 217 -17.73 1.26 0.04
C LYS A 217 -16.47 0.58 0.60
N TYR A 218 -15.65 -0.02 -0.27
CA TYR A 218 -14.49 -0.80 0.18
C TYR A 218 -13.17 -0.03 0.18
N ASN A 219 -13.18 1.23 -0.29
CA ASN A 219 -11.99 2.08 -0.31
C ASN A 219 -12.23 3.41 0.41
N PRO A 220 -11.20 3.99 1.07
CA PRO A 220 -11.34 5.23 1.84
C PRO A 220 -11.72 6.46 1.00
N ALA A 221 -11.37 6.47 -0.29
CA ALA A 221 -11.70 7.58 -1.18
C ALA A 221 -13.18 7.57 -1.65
N GLY A 222 -13.93 6.50 -1.41
CA GLY A 222 -15.32 6.36 -1.83
C GLY A 222 -15.50 6.27 -3.36
N VAL A 223 -14.44 5.89 -4.09
CA VAL A 223 -14.49 5.77 -5.55
C VAL A 223 -15.06 4.41 -5.97
N THR A 224 -15.81 4.40 -7.08
CA THR A 224 -16.43 3.17 -7.60
C THR A 224 -15.41 2.34 -8.35
N THR A 225 -14.83 1.35 -7.68
CA THR A 225 -13.79 0.47 -8.21
C THR A 225 -14.10 -1.01 -7.94
N PHE A 226 -13.26 -1.90 -8.48
CA PHE A 226 -13.29 -3.33 -8.25
C PHE A 226 -11.85 -3.86 -8.14
N THR A 227 -11.67 -5.05 -7.56
CA THR A 227 -10.36 -5.73 -7.47
C THR A 227 -10.50 -7.13 -8.04
N LYS A 228 -9.66 -7.48 -9.03
CA LYS A 228 -9.63 -8.85 -9.57
C LYS A 228 -9.05 -9.82 -8.55
N LYS A 229 -9.47 -11.08 -8.62
CA LYS A 229 -9.02 -12.11 -7.66
C LYS A 229 -7.51 -12.30 -7.65
N GLU A 230 -6.87 -12.21 -8.81
CA GLU A 230 -5.42 -12.37 -8.99
C GLU A 230 -4.62 -11.22 -8.36
N GLU A 231 -5.25 -10.06 -8.19
CA GLU A 231 -4.65 -8.86 -7.62
C GLU A 231 -4.85 -8.76 -6.09
N MET A 232 -5.67 -9.66 -5.51
CA MET A 232 -5.97 -9.64 -4.08
C MET A 232 -4.83 -10.19 -3.23
N ILE A 233 -4.58 -9.54 -2.10
CA ILE A 233 -3.56 -9.91 -1.12
C ILE A 233 -4.22 -10.03 0.24
N LEU A 234 -4.03 -11.17 0.89
CA LEU A 234 -4.48 -11.43 2.24
C LEU A 234 -3.31 -11.33 3.22
N PHE A 235 -3.34 -10.36 4.11
CA PHE A 235 -2.43 -10.24 5.24
C PHE A 235 -2.98 -10.98 6.44
N VAL A 236 -2.15 -11.85 7.04
CA VAL A 236 -2.51 -12.65 8.22
C VAL A 236 -1.34 -12.75 9.17
N THR A 237 -1.62 -13.03 10.45
CA THR A 237 -0.56 -13.37 11.40
C THR A 237 -0.09 -14.83 11.19
N PRO A 238 1.16 -15.19 11.57
CA PRO A 238 1.66 -16.55 11.43
C PRO A 238 0.77 -17.59 12.12
N ARG A 239 0.19 -17.26 13.28
CA ARG A 239 -0.74 -18.13 13.99
C ARG A 239 -2.02 -18.37 13.20
N THR A 240 -2.60 -17.34 12.65
CA THR A 240 -3.82 -17.43 11.82
C THR A 240 -3.55 -18.29 10.60
N LYS A 241 -2.44 -18.05 9.88
CA LYS A 241 -2.04 -18.83 8.71
C LYS A 241 -1.85 -20.32 9.05
N ALA A 242 -1.22 -20.63 10.18
CA ALA A 242 -0.98 -22.01 10.58
C ALA A 242 -2.28 -22.80 10.86
N LEU A 243 -3.36 -22.11 11.23
CA LEU A 243 -4.67 -22.73 11.47
C LEU A 243 -5.53 -22.81 10.21
N MET A 244 -5.26 -21.99 9.21
CA MET A 244 -5.99 -21.99 7.94
C MET A 244 -5.56 -23.15 7.03
N ASP A 245 -6.54 -23.75 6.33
CA ASP A 245 -6.20 -24.69 5.25
C ASP A 245 -5.79 -23.93 3.99
N VAL A 246 -4.50 -23.93 3.70
CA VAL A 246 -3.91 -23.24 2.54
C VAL A 246 -4.54 -23.70 1.20
N LYS A 247 -4.90 -25.00 1.09
CA LYS A 247 -5.54 -25.55 -0.13
C LYS A 247 -6.93 -24.97 -0.33
N ALA A 248 -7.69 -24.86 0.76
CA ALA A 248 -9.02 -24.29 0.72
C ALA A 248 -8.99 -22.78 0.40
N LEU A 249 -7.96 -22.08 0.87
CA LEU A 249 -7.73 -20.66 0.56
C LEU A 249 -7.34 -20.46 -0.90
N ALA A 250 -6.45 -21.30 -1.45
CA ALA A 250 -6.09 -21.29 -2.87
C ALA A 250 -7.32 -21.39 -3.78
N ALA A 251 -8.24 -22.29 -3.45
CA ALA A 251 -9.48 -22.46 -4.21
C ALA A 251 -10.39 -21.21 -4.15
N ALA A 252 -10.31 -20.40 -3.08
CA ALA A 252 -11.09 -19.17 -2.96
C ALA A 252 -10.67 -18.11 -3.97
N PHE A 253 -9.37 -18.04 -4.26
CA PHE A 253 -8.82 -17.07 -5.20
C PHE A 253 -8.73 -17.60 -6.64
N HIS A 254 -9.08 -18.88 -6.91
CA HIS A 254 -8.88 -19.55 -8.19
C HIS A 254 -7.44 -19.47 -8.71
N LEU A 255 -6.47 -19.51 -7.79
CA LEU A 255 -5.05 -19.42 -8.10
C LEU A 255 -4.44 -20.82 -8.13
N ASP A 256 -3.43 -21.01 -8.99
CA ASP A 256 -2.58 -22.18 -8.94
C ASP A 256 -1.72 -22.15 -7.66
N LYS A 257 -1.28 -23.33 -7.23
CA LYS A 257 -0.57 -23.50 -5.94
C LYS A 257 0.69 -22.63 -5.80
N ALA A 258 1.30 -22.23 -6.93
CA ALA A 258 2.46 -21.33 -6.97
C ALA A 258 2.07 -19.86 -6.70
N ASP A 259 0.88 -19.44 -7.12
CA ASP A 259 0.42 -18.05 -7.01
C ASP A 259 -0.11 -17.74 -5.61
N VAL A 260 -0.52 -18.77 -4.85
CA VAL A 260 -1.03 -18.60 -3.48
C VAL A 260 0.02 -18.03 -2.52
N GLU A 261 1.30 -18.38 -2.70
CA GLU A 261 2.37 -17.83 -1.86
C GLU A 261 2.52 -16.31 -2.00
N PHE A 262 2.20 -15.74 -3.15
CA PHE A 262 2.24 -14.30 -3.39
C PHE A 262 0.98 -13.58 -2.91
N SER A 263 -0.15 -14.28 -2.82
CA SER A 263 -1.44 -13.70 -2.41
C SER A 263 -1.65 -13.71 -0.89
N ILE A 264 -0.86 -14.50 -0.13
CA ILE A 264 -0.95 -14.58 1.34
C ILE A 264 0.38 -14.11 1.94
N VAL A 265 0.33 -13.00 2.64
CA VAL A 265 1.50 -12.39 3.27
C VAL A 265 1.38 -12.47 4.79
N GLU A 266 2.43 -12.98 5.43
CA GLU A 266 2.51 -13.02 6.88
C GLU A 266 3.08 -11.71 7.42
N VAL A 267 2.40 -11.14 8.41
CA VAL A 267 2.89 -10.03 9.21
C VAL A 267 2.93 -10.45 10.68
N ASP A 268 3.94 -10.03 11.42
CA ASP A 268 4.12 -10.39 12.83
C ASP A 268 2.90 -9.97 13.68
N ASN A 269 2.38 -8.77 13.42
CA ASN A 269 1.16 -8.21 14.00
C ASN A 269 0.68 -7.04 13.13
N PHE A 270 -0.53 -6.53 13.37
CA PHE A 270 -1.10 -5.38 12.66
C PHE A 270 -0.85 -4.04 13.33
N GLY A 271 -0.13 -4.00 14.47
CA GLY A 271 0.18 -2.80 15.25
C GLY A 271 -0.32 -2.87 16.69
N ASP A 272 -0.13 -1.79 17.44
CA ASP A 272 -0.41 -1.73 18.88
C ASP A 272 -1.73 -1.02 19.24
N SER A 273 -2.41 -0.42 18.25
CA SER A 273 -3.72 0.22 18.47
C SER A 273 -4.79 -0.81 18.85
N GLU A 274 -5.86 -0.37 19.51
CA GLU A 274 -6.97 -1.26 19.88
C GLU A 274 -7.60 -1.92 18.65
N LYS A 275 -7.78 -1.15 17.55
CA LYS A 275 -8.28 -1.70 16.29
C LYS A 275 -7.31 -2.70 15.66
N ALA A 276 -5.99 -2.44 15.75
CA ALA A 276 -4.98 -3.35 15.22
C ALA A 276 -4.95 -4.68 15.99
N LYS A 277 -5.06 -4.63 17.33
CA LYS A 277 -5.10 -5.83 18.20
C LYS A 277 -6.31 -6.72 17.95
N SER A 278 -7.45 -6.14 17.61
CA SER A 278 -8.68 -6.88 17.27
C SER A 278 -8.74 -7.32 15.79
N THR A 279 -7.75 -6.93 14.98
CA THR A 279 -7.66 -7.33 13.58
C THR A 279 -7.11 -8.74 13.44
N VAL A 280 -7.83 -9.60 12.72
CA VAL A 280 -7.50 -11.01 12.47
C VAL A 280 -6.82 -11.17 11.12
N ALA A 281 -7.34 -10.48 10.10
CA ALA A 281 -6.81 -10.48 8.74
C ALA A 281 -7.16 -9.17 8.02
N VAL A 282 -6.44 -8.87 6.94
CA VAL A 282 -6.71 -7.76 6.05
C VAL A 282 -6.66 -8.25 4.61
N LEU A 283 -7.70 -7.94 3.83
CA LEU A 283 -7.77 -8.23 2.40
C LEU A 283 -7.69 -6.90 1.65
N THR A 284 -6.72 -6.77 0.75
CA THR A 284 -6.53 -5.58 -0.10
C THR A 284 -6.02 -5.99 -1.48
N ASP A 285 -5.67 -5.05 -2.34
CA ASP A 285 -5.09 -5.33 -3.66
C ASP A 285 -3.58 -5.03 -3.72
N SER A 286 -2.95 -5.48 -4.82
CA SER A 286 -1.51 -5.32 -5.06
C SER A 286 -1.07 -3.86 -5.22
N ASP A 287 -2.00 -2.97 -5.53
CA ASP A 287 -1.74 -1.55 -5.73
C ASP A 287 -1.81 -0.72 -4.45
N PHE A 288 -2.20 -1.35 -3.34
CA PHE A 288 -2.27 -0.72 -2.03
C PHE A 288 -0.97 -0.03 -1.64
N PHE A 289 0.18 -0.70 -1.83
CA PHE A 289 1.48 -0.11 -1.53
C PHE A 289 2.01 0.71 -2.71
N VAL A 290 2.26 1.99 -2.48
CA VAL A 290 2.90 2.92 -3.41
C VAL A 290 4.30 3.21 -2.87
N VAL A 291 5.25 2.29 -3.15
CA VAL A 291 6.62 2.33 -2.62
C VAL A 291 7.62 2.31 -3.77
N TYR A 292 8.49 3.34 -3.80
CA TYR A 292 9.52 3.52 -4.82
C TYR A 292 10.84 3.96 -4.19
N ASP A 293 11.92 3.31 -4.59
CA ASP A 293 13.28 3.75 -4.27
C ASP A 293 13.62 5.03 -5.04
N LYS A 294 14.27 5.98 -4.37
CA LYS A 294 14.79 7.22 -4.97
C LYS A 294 16.30 7.20 -5.06
N MET A 295 16.97 6.74 -4.02
CA MET A 295 18.43 6.68 -3.96
C MET A 295 18.88 5.62 -2.96
N GLN A 296 19.85 4.83 -3.38
CA GLN A 296 20.66 3.99 -2.50
C GLN A 296 22.12 4.31 -2.74
N LYS A 297 22.84 4.79 -1.72
CA LYS A 297 24.23 5.22 -1.86
C LYS A 297 25.04 4.94 -0.60
N PHE A 298 26.27 4.45 -0.80
CA PHE A 298 27.27 4.37 0.26
C PHE A 298 28.17 5.59 0.22
N THR A 299 28.52 6.10 1.41
CA THR A 299 29.52 7.13 1.59
C THR A 299 30.37 6.80 2.80
N GLU A 300 31.57 7.37 2.88
CA GLU A 300 32.50 7.16 3.96
C GLU A 300 33.17 8.49 4.39
N ALA A 301 33.59 8.56 5.66
CA ALA A 301 34.33 9.67 6.18
C ALA A 301 35.34 9.18 7.23
N TYR A 302 36.62 9.55 7.07
CA TYR A 302 37.68 9.30 8.04
C TYR A 302 37.70 10.38 9.10
N ASN A 303 37.79 9.98 10.37
CA ASN A 303 38.05 10.88 11.49
C ASN A 303 39.52 10.73 11.92
N ALA A 304 40.36 11.71 11.54
CA ALA A 304 41.77 11.69 11.82
C ALA A 304 42.09 11.85 13.32
N GLN A 305 41.25 12.50 14.09
CA GLN A 305 41.45 12.68 15.54
C GLN A 305 41.14 11.39 16.31
N GLY A 306 40.12 10.64 15.89
CA GLY A 306 39.68 9.42 16.55
C GLY A 306 40.23 8.14 15.95
N LEU A 307 40.96 8.21 14.83
CA LEU A 307 41.53 7.09 14.08
C LEU A 307 40.49 6.03 13.74
N TYR A 308 39.38 6.47 13.12
CA TYR A 308 38.29 5.58 12.70
C TYR A 308 37.60 6.07 11.43
N TRP A 309 36.95 5.15 10.71
CA TRP A 309 36.11 5.42 9.57
C TRP A 309 34.64 5.29 9.96
N ASN A 310 33.84 6.22 9.49
CA ASN A 310 32.39 6.14 9.49
C ASN A 310 31.90 5.75 8.10
N TYR A 311 31.12 4.71 8.03
CA TYR A 311 30.45 4.27 6.83
C TYR A 311 28.98 4.58 6.94
N PHE A 312 28.39 5.11 5.86
CA PHE A 312 27.02 5.52 5.80
C PHE A 312 26.35 4.80 4.62
N PHE A 313 25.24 4.15 4.88
CA PHE A 313 24.32 3.67 3.85
C PHE A 313 23.12 4.60 3.83
N HIS A 314 22.92 5.32 2.73
CA HIS A 314 21.80 6.23 2.50
C HIS A 314 20.73 5.47 1.72
N HIS A 315 19.51 5.46 2.22
CA HIS A 315 18.35 4.92 1.53
C HIS A 315 17.22 5.94 1.54
N TRP A 316 16.82 6.37 0.36
CA TRP A 316 15.77 7.38 0.17
C TRP A 316 14.64 6.78 -0.65
N GLU A 317 13.41 6.93 -0.15
CA GLU A 317 12.22 6.31 -0.71
C GLU A 317 10.99 7.21 -0.62
N THR A 318 10.04 6.96 -1.52
CA THR A 318 8.65 7.36 -1.33
C THR A 318 7.90 6.13 -0.82
N ILE A 319 7.39 6.17 0.41
CA ILE A 319 6.61 5.09 1.03
C ILE A 319 5.23 5.62 1.37
N SER A 320 4.21 5.11 0.68
CA SER A 320 2.82 5.54 0.80
C SER A 320 1.87 4.39 0.51
N SER A 321 0.58 4.63 0.72
CA SER A 321 -0.50 3.69 0.40
C SER A 321 -1.57 4.38 -0.43
N SER A 322 -2.18 3.64 -1.38
CA SER A 322 -3.29 4.13 -2.17
C SER A 322 -4.56 4.26 -1.32
N GLN A 323 -5.29 5.37 -1.52
CA GLN A 323 -6.63 5.56 -0.96
C GLN A 323 -7.73 5.01 -1.88
N PHE A 324 -7.37 4.66 -3.12
CA PHE A 324 -8.28 4.12 -4.12
C PHE A 324 -8.37 2.60 -4.08
N SER A 325 -7.39 1.95 -3.44
CA SER A 325 -7.35 0.50 -3.26
C SER A 325 -8.45 0.02 -2.31
N ASN A 326 -9.13 -1.07 -2.66
CA ASN A 326 -10.07 -1.73 -1.78
C ASN A 326 -9.33 -2.30 -0.56
N PHE A 327 -9.88 -2.06 0.62
CA PHE A 327 -9.29 -2.46 1.90
C PHE A 327 -10.37 -2.97 2.85
N VAL A 328 -10.34 -4.26 3.16
CA VAL A 328 -11.31 -4.94 4.02
C VAL A 328 -10.59 -5.49 5.26
N ARG A 329 -11.04 -5.06 6.42
CA ARG A 329 -10.53 -5.51 7.72
C ARG A 329 -11.43 -6.56 8.32
N PHE A 330 -10.90 -7.74 8.61
CA PHE A 330 -11.58 -8.78 9.41
C PHE A 330 -11.22 -8.57 10.88
N THR A 331 -12.22 -8.36 11.72
CA THR A 331 -12.03 -7.94 13.11
C THR A 331 -12.92 -8.70 14.08
N THR A 332 -12.41 -8.88 15.30
CA THR A 332 -13.21 -9.37 16.43
C THR A 332 -14.07 -8.29 17.09
N ASP A 333 -13.90 -7.03 16.69
CA ASP A 333 -14.76 -5.94 17.19
C ASP A 333 -16.21 -6.16 16.73
N VAL A 334 -17.13 -5.72 17.56
CA VAL A 334 -18.54 -5.64 17.17
C VAL A 334 -18.68 -4.57 16.09
N VAL A 335 -18.94 -4.98 14.87
CA VAL A 335 -19.23 -4.05 13.78
C VAL A 335 -20.69 -3.57 13.94
N ALA A 336 -20.87 -2.26 13.94
CA ALA A 336 -22.21 -1.69 13.99
C ALA A 336 -23.04 -2.27 12.84
N LYS A 337 -24.26 -2.72 13.13
CA LYS A 337 -25.16 -3.28 12.10
C LYS A 337 -25.39 -2.23 11.02
N ASP A 338 -25.17 -2.65 9.80
CA ASP A 338 -25.40 -1.81 8.63
C ASP A 338 -26.87 -1.39 8.61
N SER A 339 -27.13 -0.11 8.75
CA SER A 339 -28.49 0.43 8.76
C SER A 339 -28.49 1.86 8.23
N VAL A 340 -29.52 2.19 7.46
CA VAL A 340 -29.84 3.57 7.12
C VAL A 340 -30.83 4.11 8.14
N THR A 341 -30.49 5.23 8.78
CA THR A 341 -31.31 5.86 9.84
C THR A 341 -32.22 6.96 9.31
N SER A 342 -31.79 7.71 8.29
CA SER A 342 -32.64 8.72 7.65
C SER A 342 -32.19 9.00 6.22
N VAL A 343 -33.17 9.45 5.40
CA VAL A 343 -32.95 10.05 4.08
C VAL A 343 -33.56 11.45 4.15
N THR A 344 -32.89 12.44 3.58
CA THR A 344 -33.42 13.81 3.43
C THR A 344 -33.21 14.27 2.00
N LEU A 345 -34.17 15.04 1.47
CA LEU A 345 -34.10 15.62 0.13
C LEU A 345 -33.83 17.12 0.19
N SER A 346 -33.11 17.62 -0.78
CA SER A 346 -32.89 19.05 -0.98
C SER A 346 -33.03 19.41 -2.46
N PRO A 347 -33.93 20.33 -2.82
CA PRO A 347 -34.91 21.02 -1.95
C PRO A 347 -36.04 20.05 -1.48
N GLU A 348 -36.66 20.35 -0.33
CA GLU A 348 -37.83 19.63 0.17
C GLU A 348 -39.10 19.99 -0.57
N GLN A 349 -39.12 21.19 -1.17
CA GLN A 349 -40.26 21.73 -1.96
C GLN A 349 -39.73 22.51 -3.15
N ILE A 350 -40.45 22.42 -4.28
CA ILE A 350 -40.24 23.25 -5.48
C ILE A 350 -41.57 23.90 -5.83
N GLU A 351 -41.63 25.21 -5.75
CA GLU A 351 -42.84 25.97 -6.08
C GLU A 351 -42.76 26.58 -7.50
N ASN A 352 -43.91 26.71 -8.16
CA ASN A 352 -44.02 27.26 -9.49
C ASN A 352 -43.17 26.55 -10.56
N ALA A 353 -43.08 25.25 -10.49
CA ALA A 353 -42.34 24.45 -11.46
C ALA A 353 -43.03 24.51 -12.85
N GLU A 354 -42.26 24.69 -13.90
CA GLU A 354 -42.77 24.78 -15.27
C GLU A 354 -42.78 23.41 -15.95
N LYS A 355 -43.80 23.15 -16.75
CA LYS A 355 -43.92 21.94 -17.56
C LYS A 355 -42.87 21.96 -18.67
N GLY A 356 -42.28 20.81 -18.98
CA GLY A 356 -41.23 20.64 -19.97
C GLY A 356 -39.83 20.93 -19.46
N LEU A 357 -39.65 21.26 -18.17
CA LEU A 357 -38.34 21.53 -17.57
C LEU A 357 -37.90 20.38 -16.61
N SER A 358 -36.60 20.35 -16.34
CA SER A 358 -36.00 19.43 -15.40
C SER A 358 -35.54 20.13 -14.13
N TYR A 359 -35.69 19.46 -13.00
CA TYR A 359 -35.36 19.96 -11.68
C TYR A 359 -34.45 18.95 -10.95
N ASP A 360 -33.34 19.43 -10.41
CA ASP A 360 -32.39 18.59 -9.66
C ASP A 360 -32.79 18.52 -8.18
N ILE A 361 -32.92 17.30 -7.67
CA ILE A 361 -33.21 16.98 -6.27
C ILE A 361 -32.11 16.09 -5.75
N THR A 362 -31.42 16.51 -4.70
CA THR A 362 -30.32 15.73 -4.08
C THR A 362 -30.82 14.98 -2.85
N ALA A 363 -30.42 13.71 -2.70
CA ALA A 363 -30.69 12.93 -1.52
C ALA A 363 -29.44 12.85 -0.62
N LYS A 364 -29.63 13.10 0.68
CA LYS A 364 -28.62 12.89 1.72
C LYS A 364 -29.05 11.73 2.62
N VAL A 365 -28.25 10.69 2.68
CA VAL A 365 -28.49 9.49 3.48
C VAL A 365 -27.65 9.52 4.74
N VAL A 366 -28.26 9.31 5.91
CA VAL A 366 -27.56 9.10 7.18
C VAL A 366 -27.57 7.62 7.51
N LYS A 367 -26.40 7.06 7.67
CA LYS A 367 -26.21 5.61 7.89
C LYS A 367 -25.37 5.29 9.13
N THR A 368 -25.46 4.06 9.59
CA THR A 368 -24.57 3.43 10.55
C THR A 368 -23.90 2.21 9.90
N GLY A 369 -22.66 1.92 10.29
CA GLY A 369 -21.90 0.84 9.67
C GLY A 369 -21.61 1.08 8.19
N ASN A 370 -21.66 0.01 7.41
CA ASN A 370 -21.33 -0.01 5.99
C ASN A 370 -22.58 -0.01 5.08
N ALA A 371 -23.74 0.50 5.56
CA ALA A 371 -24.95 0.52 4.78
C ALA A 371 -24.79 1.32 3.48
N SER A 372 -25.42 0.86 2.39
CA SER A 372 -25.41 1.57 1.10
C SER A 372 -26.16 2.91 1.22
N GLU A 373 -25.60 3.97 0.62
CA GLU A 373 -26.25 5.27 0.49
C GLU A 373 -27.15 5.38 -0.75
N ALA A 374 -27.20 4.32 -1.55
CA ALA A 374 -28.01 4.32 -2.76
C ALA A 374 -29.50 4.44 -2.44
N VAL A 375 -30.22 5.26 -3.22
CA VAL A 375 -31.66 5.48 -3.13
C VAL A 375 -32.34 5.11 -4.43
N ALA A 376 -33.54 4.57 -4.31
CA ALA A 376 -34.45 4.37 -5.43
C ALA A 376 -35.39 5.58 -5.52
N TRP A 377 -35.56 6.13 -6.71
CA TRP A 377 -36.36 7.30 -6.98
C TRP A 377 -37.70 6.91 -7.60
N GLU A 378 -38.76 7.50 -7.10
CA GLU A 378 -40.13 7.31 -7.61
C GLU A 378 -40.84 8.67 -7.70
N VAL A 379 -41.69 8.84 -8.70
CA VAL A 379 -42.61 9.98 -8.83
C VAL A 379 -44.04 9.49 -8.97
N ASN A 380 -44.99 10.20 -8.39
CA ASN A 380 -46.42 9.85 -8.39
C ASN A 380 -47.17 10.08 -9.72
N SER A 381 -46.45 10.41 -10.80
CA SER A 381 -46.99 10.65 -12.13
C SER A 381 -46.69 9.50 -13.07
N THR A 382 -47.58 9.26 -14.05
CA THR A 382 -47.35 8.35 -15.17
C THR A 382 -46.74 9.05 -16.39
N LEU A 383 -46.76 10.36 -16.42
CA LEU A 383 -46.24 11.17 -17.52
C LEU A 383 -44.84 11.75 -17.22
N SER A 384 -44.63 12.22 -16.01
CA SER A 384 -43.35 12.76 -15.56
C SER A 384 -42.45 11.68 -15.02
N THR A 385 -41.13 11.83 -15.14
CA THR A 385 -40.13 10.84 -14.77
C THR A 385 -39.07 11.41 -13.84
N VAL A 386 -38.54 10.56 -12.92
CA VAL A 386 -37.39 10.92 -12.09
C VAL A 386 -36.28 9.88 -12.25
N GLN A 387 -35.06 10.32 -12.43
CA GLN A 387 -33.90 9.46 -12.55
C GLN A 387 -32.70 10.12 -11.88
N ASP A 388 -32.03 9.39 -10.99
CA ASP A 388 -30.84 9.88 -10.25
C ASP A 388 -31.01 11.27 -9.62
N GLY A 389 -32.26 11.57 -9.15
CA GLY A 389 -32.58 12.86 -8.55
C GLY A 389 -32.96 13.95 -9.55
N VAL A 390 -32.92 13.71 -10.84
CA VAL A 390 -33.39 14.65 -11.85
C VAL A 390 -34.85 14.35 -12.19
N LEU A 391 -35.76 15.25 -11.77
CA LEU A 391 -37.18 15.19 -12.12
C LEU A 391 -37.40 15.90 -13.45
N TYR A 392 -37.99 15.22 -14.42
CA TYR A 392 -38.52 15.84 -15.63
C TYR A 392 -40.05 15.93 -15.56
N ILE A 393 -40.61 17.14 -15.69
CA ILE A 393 -42.05 17.39 -15.73
C ILE A 393 -42.50 17.41 -17.19
N ASN A 394 -43.36 16.43 -17.54
CA ASN A 394 -43.87 16.34 -18.91
C ASN A 394 -44.67 17.59 -19.29
N LYS A 395 -44.61 18.01 -20.57
CA LYS A 395 -45.40 19.15 -21.11
C LYS A 395 -46.89 18.94 -20.99
N GLU A 396 -47.35 17.68 -21.05
CA GLU A 396 -48.76 17.28 -20.97
C GLU A 396 -49.17 16.87 -19.55
N GLU A 397 -48.33 17.13 -18.52
CA GLU A 397 -48.65 16.82 -17.14
C GLU A 397 -49.97 17.47 -16.71
N THR A 398 -50.87 16.67 -16.13
CA THR A 398 -52.20 17.13 -15.70
C THR A 398 -52.28 17.35 -14.19
N MET A 399 -51.36 16.81 -13.43
CA MET A 399 -51.35 16.99 -11.98
C MET A 399 -50.86 18.37 -11.60
N GLU A 400 -51.50 19.00 -10.64
CA GLU A 400 -51.08 20.31 -10.08
C GLU A 400 -49.89 20.15 -9.11
N THR A 401 -49.76 18.98 -8.50
CA THR A 401 -48.72 18.67 -7.52
C THR A 401 -48.13 17.32 -7.80
N LEU A 402 -46.82 17.26 -7.95
CA LEU A 402 -46.02 16.05 -8.03
C LEU A 402 -45.35 15.76 -6.70
N THR A 403 -45.18 14.49 -6.38
CA THR A 403 -44.39 14.07 -5.23
C THR A 403 -43.30 13.13 -5.70
N VAL A 404 -42.05 13.53 -5.51
CA VAL A 404 -40.87 12.68 -5.73
C VAL A 404 -40.51 12.05 -4.41
N THR A 405 -40.33 10.73 -4.42
CA THR A 405 -39.93 9.92 -3.25
C THR A 405 -38.58 9.29 -3.51
N ALA A 406 -37.63 9.47 -2.58
CA ALA A 406 -36.38 8.72 -2.53
C ALA A 406 -36.43 7.71 -1.39
N LYS A 407 -36.31 6.40 -1.72
CA LYS A 407 -36.28 5.28 -0.76
C LYS A 407 -34.88 4.71 -0.66
N SER A 408 -34.39 4.49 0.55
CA SER A 408 -33.10 3.79 0.72
C SER A 408 -33.19 2.35 0.19
N ILE A 409 -32.21 1.95 -0.63
CA ILE A 409 -32.10 0.57 -1.11
C ILE A 409 -31.71 -0.37 0.04
N ALA A 410 -30.87 0.08 0.96
CA ALA A 410 -30.43 -0.71 2.11
C ALA A 410 -31.52 -0.89 3.18
N ASN A 411 -32.43 0.08 3.31
CA ASN A 411 -33.56 0.03 4.24
C ASN A 411 -34.81 0.68 3.60
N PRO A 412 -35.64 -0.08 2.85
CA PRO A 412 -36.78 0.46 2.13
C PRO A 412 -37.87 1.13 3.01
N THR A 413 -37.80 0.93 4.34
CA THR A 413 -38.72 1.62 5.28
C THR A 413 -38.31 3.07 5.53
N VAL A 414 -37.11 3.46 5.15
CA VAL A 414 -36.58 4.83 5.30
C VAL A 414 -36.67 5.53 3.95
N SER A 415 -37.48 6.57 3.87
CA SER A 415 -37.69 7.37 2.66
C SER A 415 -37.90 8.84 2.99
N ALA A 416 -37.73 9.69 1.99
CA ALA A 416 -38.05 11.11 2.05
C ALA A 416 -38.80 11.54 0.79
N THR A 417 -39.59 12.61 0.90
CA THR A 417 -40.39 13.12 -0.20
C THR A 417 -40.06 14.59 -0.48
N CYS A 418 -40.09 14.95 -1.75
CA CYS A 418 -40.05 16.33 -2.21
C CYS A 418 -41.39 16.65 -2.90
N THR A 419 -42.03 17.75 -2.53
CA THR A 419 -43.30 18.22 -3.12
C THR A 419 -43.04 19.27 -4.17
N ILE A 420 -43.62 19.12 -5.38
CA ILE A 420 -43.41 20.00 -6.50
C ILE A 420 -44.76 20.53 -6.93
N THR A 421 -44.97 21.87 -6.82
CA THR A 421 -46.18 22.55 -7.27
C THR A 421 -45.98 23.12 -8.66
N ILE A 422 -46.79 22.67 -9.61
CA ILE A 422 -46.68 23.08 -11.01
C ILE A 422 -47.38 24.42 -11.21
N LYS A 423 -46.72 25.31 -11.93
CA LYS A 423 -47.27 26.61 -12.32
C LYS A 423 -48.48 26.41 -13.22
N GLN A 424 -49.63 27.00 -12.85
CA GLN A 424 -50.85 27.00 -13.65
C GLN A 424 -50.72 27.92 -14.88
#